data_a0de7a4ac1859775a17a96c6e36e64ac
#
_entry.id   a0de7a4ac1859775a17a96c6e36e64ac
#
_cell.length_a   1.000
_cell.length_b   1.000
_cell.length_c   1.000
_cell.angle_alpha   90.00
_cell.angle_beta   90.00
_cell.angle_gamma   90.00
#
_symmetry.space_group_name_H-M   'P 1'
#
loop_
_entity.id
_entity.type
_entity.pdbx_description
1 polymer ?
#
loop_
_entity_poly.entity_id
_entity_poly.type
_entity_poly.pdbx_seq_one_letter_code
_entity_poly.pdbx_strand_id
1 'polypeptide(L)'
;MGEKRGTYPEEFRRQMVELVRAGRTPQELSREFEPSAQAIRNWVRQEERDVGRRHDGLTSQEREELRRLRRENRRLKLEREILFKSSGLVRSGDRNDPRQVFGFVRANQAGYPVSTLCRVLEVSASGYYAWEKRGPSARALSDAALLAKIREIHSRSRETYGTPRIHAELEAEGIRVSRKRVGRLMREAGLKGAHRRRAPRTTIRNPEARPAPDLVQREFRAEGPNRLWVADITYVPTWEGFLYLAVVLDAFSRRVVGWSMACHLRTVLVLDALDMALLRRRPFEVIHHSDQGSQYTSYAFGKRCDEAGVRPSMGSVGDCYDNAMCESFFATLECELIDRRTFRTRAEARMAIFEFIEGWYNPSRRHSGLGYCSPLEYERRHQDVA
;
A
#
# COMPACT_ATOMS: atom_id res chain seq x y z
N MET A 1 -28.95 -28.68 47.44
CA MET A 1 -29.65 -28.26 46.20
C MET A 1 -31.13 -28.50 46.44
N GLY A 2 -31.92 -27.43 46.69
CA GLY A 2 -33.37 -27.54 46.93
C GLY A 2 -34.07 -27.86 45.64
N GLU A 3 -34.82 -28.94 45.61
CA GLU A 3 -35.75 -29.31 44.55
C GLU A 3 -36.67 -28.11 44.23
N LYS A 4 -36.71 -27.67 42.99
CA LYS A 4 -37.70 -26.68 42.51
C LYS A 4 -39.07 -27.31 42.65
N ARG A 5 -39.82 -26.95 43.72
CA ARG A 5 -41.22 -27.33 43.88
C ARG A 5 -41.96 -26.94 42.61
N GLY A 6 -42.55 -27.91 41.95
CA GLY A 6 -43.33 -27.71 40.73
C GLY A 6 -44.45 -26.70 40.97
N THR A 7 -44.77 -25.94 39.92
CA THR A 7 -45.87 -24.96 39.96
C THR A 7 -47.17 -25.76 40.00
N TYR A 8 -47.99 -25.63 41.06
CA TYR A 8 -49.28 -26.30 41.16
C TYR A 8 -50.15 -25.94 39.95
N PRO A 9 -50.91 -26.93 39.39
CA PRO A 9 -51.84 -26.70 38.27
C PRO A 9 -52.84 -25.60 38.56
N GLU A 10 -53.31 -24.90 37.56
CA GLU A 10 -54.21 -23.77 37.69
C GLU A 10 -55.53 -24.22 38.27
N GLU A 11 -56.05 -25.36 37.82
CA GLU A 11 -57.28 -25.99 38.35
C GLU A 11 -57.18 -26.27 39.83
N PHE A 12 -56.04 -26.80 40.28
CA PHE A 12 -55.83 -27.08 41.70
C PHE A 12 -55.77 -25.76 42.51
N ARG A 13 -55.16 -24.73 42.02
CA ARG A 13 -55.15 -23.43 42.69
C ARG A 13 -56.54 -22.82 42.80
N ARG A 14 -57.37 -22.94 41.74
CA ARG A 14 -58.75 -22.48 41.71
C ARG A 14 -59.59 -23.22 42.76
N GLN A 15 -59.45 -24.55 42.84
CA GLN A 15 -60.16 -25.38 43.82
C GLN A 15 -59.82 -24.97 45.28
N MET A 16 -58.54 -24.68 45.58
CA MET A 16 -58.13 -24.18 46.90
C MET A 16 -58.78 -22.82 47.22
N VAL A 17 -58.87 -21.93 46.26
CA VAL A 17 -59.48 -20.61 46.41
C VAL A 17 -60.98 -20.77 46.65
N GLU A 18 -61.70 -21.68 45.95
CA GLU A 18 -63.12 -21.98 46.14
C GLU A 18 -63.42 -22.57 47.55
N LEU A 19 -62.53 -23.44 48.04
CA LEU A 19 -62.66 -24.00 49.40
C LEU A 19 -62.47 -22.90 50.46
N VAL A 20 -61.57 -21.93 50.26
CA VAL A 20 -61.51 -20.79 51.19
C VAL A 20 -62.75 -19.90 51.11
N ARG A 21 -63.35 -19.69 49.95
CA ARG A 21 -64.59 -18.94 49.77
C ARG A 21 -65.77 -19.65 50.42
N ALA A 22 -65.69 -20.98 50.45
CA ALA A 22 -66.70 -21.79 51.15
C ALA A 22 -66.57 -21.80 52.69
N GLY A 23 -65.59 -21.01 53.24
CA GLY A 23 -65.48 -20.81 54.69
C GLY A 23 -64.35 -21.62 55.37
N ARG A 24 -63.51 -22.39 54.60
CA ARG A 24 -62.37 -23.10 55.14
C ARG A 24 -61.16 -22.17 55.29
N THR A 25 -60.39 -22.35 56.34
CA THR A 25 -59.20 -21.51 56.57
C THR A 25 -57.96 -22.02 55.77
N PRO A 26 -57.12 -21.13 55.30
CA PRO A 26 -55.87 -21.54 54.64
C PRO A 26 -54.93 -22.43 55.49
N GLN A 27 -55.03 -22.36 56.81
CA GLN A 27 -54.33 -23.22 57.77
C GLN A 27 -54.86 -24.64 57.79
N GLU A 28 -56.16 -24.83 57.72
CA GLU A 28 -56.80 -26.16 57.65
C GLU A 28 -56.43 -26.81 56.33
N LEU A 29 -56.54 -26.07 55.21
CA LEU A 29 -56.20 -26.60 53.89
C LEU A 29 -54.74 -26.97 53.76
N SER A 30 -53.85 -26.26 54.44
CA SER A 30 -52.43 -26.59 54.41
C SER A 30 -52.02 -27.83 55.23
N ARG A 31 -52.91 -28.32 56.10
CA ARG A 31 -52.72 -29.59 56.82
C ARG A 31 -53.26 -30.80 56.04
N GLU A 32 -54.21 -30.53 55.13
CA GLU A 32 -54.85 -31.56 54.34
C GLU A 32 -54.22 -31.72 52.95
N PHE A 33 -53.72 -30.62 52.41
CA PHE A 33 -53.11 -30.56 51.10
C PHE A 33 -51.66 -30.10 51.19
N GLU A 34 -50.88 -30.42 50.19
CA GLU A 34 -49.36 -30.13 50.14
C GLU A 34 -49.04 -28.64 50.18
N PRO A 35 -49.84 -27.65 49.63
CA PRO A 35 -49.45 -26.24 49.63
C PRO A 35 -49.46 -25.61 51.04
N SER A 36 -48.46 -24.73 51.25
CA SER A 36 -48.41 -23.97 52.52
C SER A 36 -49.56 -22.98 52.61
N ALA A 37 -50.00 -22.69 53.86
CA ALA A 37 -51.09 -21.72 54.16
C ALA A 37 -50.75 -20.34 53.53
N GLN A 38 -49.46 -19.97 53.41
CA GLN A 38 -49.05 -18.74 52.77
C GLN A 38 -49.25 -18.80 51.24
N ALA A 39 -48.99 -19.92 50.61
CA ALA A 39 -49.25 -20.09 49.17
C ALA A 39 -50.75 -19.96 48.85
N ILE A 40 -51.62 -20.62 49.66
CA ILE A 40 -53.04 -20.52 49.50
C ILE A 40 -53.53 -19.06 49.69
N ARG A 41 -53.06 -18.35 50.73
CA ARG A 41 -53.37 -16.91 50.89
C ARG A 41 -52.98 -16.10 49.71
N ASN A 42 -51.81 -16.38 49.13
CA ASN A 42 -51.34 -15.65 47.93
C ASN A 42 -52.24 -15.91 46.73
N TRP A 43 -52.73 -17.12 46.54
CA TRP A 43 -53.70 -17.47 45.49
C TRP A 43 -55.02 -16.77 45.68
N VAL A 44 -55.59 -16.76 46.90
CA VAL A 44 -56.82 -16.03 47.20
C VAL A 44 -56.66 -14.53 46.93
N ARG A 45 -55.60 -13.91 47.41
CA ARG A 45 -55.35 -12.50 47.15
C ARG A 45 -55.20 -12.21 45.66
N GLN A 46 -54.55 -13.09 44.88
CA GLN A 46 -54.42 -12.91 43.43
C GLN A 46 -55.80 -13.02 42.76
N GLU A 47 -56.59 -13.99 43.12
CA GLU A 47 -57.92 -14.13 42.57
C GLU A 47 -58.85 -12.92 42.92
N GLU A 48 -58.70 -12.38 44.13
CA GLU A 48 -59.42 -11.14 44.52
C GLU A 48 -59.03 -9.95 43.65
N ARG A 49 -57.77 -9.86 43.23
CA ARG A 49 -57.29 -8.86 42.27
C ARG A 49 -57.84 -9.13 40.89
N ASP A 50 -57.80 -10.36 40.45
CA ASP A 50 -58.24 -10.76 39.10
C ASP A 50 -59.77 -10.51 38.89
N VAL A 51 -60.57 -10.58 39.96
CA VAL A 51 -61.98 -10.29 39.95
C VAL A 51 -62.31 -8.82 40.30
N GLY A 52 -61.30 -7.98 40.54
CA GLY A 52 -61.43 -6.55 40.85
C GLY A 52 -61.95 -6.24 42.26
N ARG A 53 -61.85 -7.19 43.20
CA ARG A 53 -62.26 -7.00 44.64
C ARG A 53 -61.11 -6.38 45.43
N ARG A 54 -59.94 -6.39 44.89
CA ARG A 54 -58.67 -5.87 45.51
C ARG A 54 -57.87 -5.10 44.53
N HIS A 55 -57.39 -3.88 44.91
CA HIS A 55 -56.66 -2.96 44.06
C HIS A 55 -55.22 -2.70 44.51
N ASP A 56 -54.65 -3.55 45.38
CA ASP A 56 -53.30 -3.41 45.98
C ASP A 56 -52.18 -4.08 45.15
N GLY A 57 -52.44 -4.42 43.89
CA GLY A 57 -51.44 -5.03 43.01
C GLY A 57 -52.03 -5.42 41.65
N LEU A 58 -51.16 -5.89 40.79
CA LEU A 58 -51.51 -6.26 39.41
C LEU A 58 -52.33 -7.53 39.32
N THR A 59 -53.26 -7.57 38.40
CA THR A 59 -54.00 -8.79 37.99
C THR A 59 -53.04 -9.78 37.32
N SER A 60 -53.45 -11.02 37.20
CA SER A 60 -52.68 -12.04 36.47
C SER A 60 -52.47 -11.66 35.03
N GLN A 61 -53.44 -11.09 34.35
CA GLN A 61 -53.37 -10.61 32.98
C GLN A 61 -52.36 -9.45 32.83
N GLU A 62 -52.43 -8.46 33.72
CA GLU A 62 -51.47 -7.32 33.71
C GLU A 62 -50.05 -7.77 33.98
N ARG A 63 -49.84 -8.76 34.86
CA ARG A 63 -48.50 -9.33 35.10
C ARG A 63 -47.93 -10.01 33.87
N GLU A 64 -48.76 -10.76 33.16
CA GLU A 64 -48.35 -11.43 31.94
C GLU A 64 -48.02 -10.41 30.85
N GLU A 65 -48.85 -9.42 30.67
CA GLU A 65 -48.63 -8.30 29.75
C GLU A 65 -47.34 -7.53 30.09
N LEU A 66 -47.11 -7.21 31.35
CA LEU A 66 -45.90 -6.56 31.81
C LEU A 66 -44.67 -7.42 31.53
N ARG A 67 -44.72 -8.75 31.71
CA ARG A 67 -43.66 -9.67 31.37
C ARG A 67 -43.40 -9.69 29.86
N ARG A 68 -44.46 -9.66 29.04
CA ARG A 68 -44.37 -9.58 27.58
C ARG A 68 -43.68 -8.28 27.14
N LEU A 69 -44.18 -7.16 27.63
CA LEU A 69 -43.67 -5.84 27.30
C LEU A 69 -42.21 -5.65 27.75
N ARG A 70 -41.83 -6.17 28.92
CA ARG A 70 -40.42 -6.14 29.38
C ARG A 70 -39.49 -6.96 28.49
N ARG A 71 -39.92 -8.13 28.01
CA ARG A 71 -39.15 -8.95 27.05
C ARG A 71 -39.03 -8.25 25.72
N GLU A 72 -40.09 -7.66 25.22
CA GLU A 72 -40.14 -6.92 23.97
C GLU A 72 -39.22 -5.65 24.04
N ASN A 73 -39.32 -4.90 25.12
CA ASN A 73 -38.47 -3.72 25.32
C ASN A 73 -36.98 -4.07 25.35
N ARG A 74 -36.61 -5.17 26.00
CA ARG A 74 -35.23 -5.66 25.98
C ARG A 74 -34.76 -6.02 24.55
N ARG A 75 -35.63 -6.69 23.79
CA ARG A 75 -35.35 -7.04 22.40
C ARG A 75 -35.18 -5.79 21.54
N LEU A 76 -36.09 -4.84 21.61
CA LEU A 76 -36.05 -3.61 20.83
C LEU A 76 -34.82 -2.72 21.19
N LYS A 77 -34.43 -2.66 22.46
CA LYS A 77 -33.23 -1.97 22.89
C LYS A 77 -31.96 -2.58 22.26
N LEU A 78 -31.87 -3.91 22.24
CA LEU A 78 -30.77 -4.64 21.64
C LEU A 78 -30.74 -4.43 20.12
N GLU A 79 -31.86 -4.51 19.43
CA GLU A 79 -31.98 -4.27 17.99
C GLU A 79 -31.57 -2.85 17.62
N ARG A 80 -32.02 -1.85 18.40
CA ARG A 80 -31.61 -0.45 18.22
C ARG A 80 -30.10 -0.25 18.38
N GLU A 81 -29.48 -0.87 19.36
CA GLU A 81 -28.05 -0.79 19.61
C GLU A 81 -27.24 -1.39 18.45
N ILE A 82 -27.68 -2.55 17.94
CA ILE A 82 -27.05 -3.20 16.77
C ILE A 82 -27.17 -2.29 15.55
N LEU A 83 -28.34 -1.72 15.27
CA LEU A 83 -28.55 -0.80 14.13
C LEU A 83 -27.70 0.46 14.26
N PHE A 84 -27.56 1.02 15.45
CA PHE A 84 -26.70 2.16 15.68
C PHE A 84 -25.24 1.84 15.39
N LYS A 85 -24.73 0.71 15.89
CA LYS A 85 -23.36 0.26 15.63
C LYS A 85 -23.12 -0.07 14.14
N SER A 86 -24.13 -0.57 13.43
CA SER A 86 -24.05 -0.87 12.00
C SER A 86 -24.23 0.34 11.08
N SER A 87 -24.50 1.53 11.62
CA SER A 87 -24.72 2.75 10.82
C SER A 87 -23.53 3.12 9.90
N GLY A 88 -22.32 2.72 10.26
CA GLY A 88 -21.13 2.84 9.43
C GLY A 88 -21.20 2.03 8.13
N LEU A 89 -21.81 0.84 8.15
CA LEU A 89 -22.02 0.00 6.97
C LEU A 89 -23.02 0.63 5.98
N VAL A 90 -23.99 1.38 6.51
CA VAL A 90 -25.01 2.07 5.70
C VAL A 90 -24.44 3.27 4.97
N ARG A 91 -23.51 4.02 5.61
CA ARG A 91 -22.87 5.21 5.02
C ARG A 91 -21.89 4.86 3.92
N SER A 92 -21.20 3.72 4.00
CA SER A 92 -20.24 3.29 2.98
C SER A 92 -20.90 2.67 1.74
N GLY A 93 -22.22 2.50 1.71
CA GLY A 93 -22.92 1.80 0.63
C GLY A 93 -22.73 0.27 0.64
N ASP A 94 -22.03 -0.26 1.64
CA ASP A 94 -21.60 -1.65 1.74
C ASP A 94 -22.67 -2.61 2.28
N ARG A 95 -23.87 -2.10 2.63
CA ARG A 95 -24.99 -2.91 3.13
C ARG A 95 -25.41 -4.00 2.13
N ASN A 96 -25.15 -3.80 0.85
CA ASN A 96 -25.47 -4.76 -0.21
C ASN A 96 -24.36 -5.83 -0.41
N ASP A 97 -23.20 -5.73 0.23
CA ASP A 97 -22.18 -6.78 0.20
C ASP A 97 -22.29 -7.68 1.43
N PRO A 98 -22.80 -8.92 1.27
CA PRO A 98 -22.93 -9.87 2.37
C PRO A 98 -21.62 -10.11 3.14
N ARG A 99 -20.46 -9.94 2.50
CA ARG A 99 -19.15 -10.15 3.14
C ARG A 99 -18.87 -9.10 4.20
N GLN A 100 -19.23 -7.85 3.94
CA GLN A 100 -19.05 -6.74 4.89
C GLN A 100 -19.98 -6.93 6.09
N VAL A 101 -21.24 -7.31 5.83
CA VAL A 101 -22.22 -7.62 6.87
C VAL A 101 -21.75 -8.79 7.72
N PHE A 102 -21.25 -9.87 7.13
CA PHE A 102 -20.69 -11.01 7.87
C PHE A 102 -19.43 -10.65 8.66
N GLY A 103 -18.59 -9.76 8.13
CA GLY A 103 -17.46 -9.19 8.87
C GLY A 103 -17.90 -8.44 10.13
N PHE A 104 -18.95 -7.65 10.03
CA PHE A 104 -19.55 -6.96 11.18
C PHE A 104 -20.14 -7.94 12.21
N VAL A 105 -20.86 -8.98 11.75
CA VAL A 105 -21.41 -10.03 12.63
C VAL A 105 -20.27 -10.70 13.40
N ARG A 106 -19.17 -11.08 12.72
CA ARG A 106 -17.99 -11.68 13.33
C ARG A 106 -17.33 -10.78 14.39
N ALA A 107 -17.23 -9.49 14.11
CA ALA A 107 -16.62 -8.54 15.04
C ALA A 107 -17.47 -8.30 16.30
N ASN A 108 -18.79 -8.53 16.23
CA ASN A 108 -19.72 -8.23 17.32
C ASN A 108 -20.33 -9.48 18.00
N GLN A 109 -20.01 -10.70 17.57
CA GLN A 109 -20.56 -11.95 18.11
C GLN A 109 -20.24 -12.20 19.59
N ALA A 110 -19.19 -11.59 20.13
CA ALA A 110 -18.86 -11.68 21.55
C ALA A 110 -19.87 -10.94 22.44
N GLY A 111 -20.50 -9.88 21.92
CA GLY A 111 -21.46 -9.04 22.67
C GLY A 111 -22.92 -9.32 22.36
N TYR A 112 -23.22 -9.96 21.22
CA TYR A 112 -24.59 -10.18 20.75
C TYR A 112 -24.75 -11.58 20.15
N PRO A 113 -25.92 -12.25 20.36
CA PRO A 113 -26.19 -13.54 19.72
C PRO A 113 -26.17 -13.39 18.19
N VAL A 114 -25.44 -14.30 17.51
CA VAL A 114 -25.31 -14.30 16.03
C VAL A 114 -26.67 -14.33 15.35
N SER A 115 -27.65 -15.10 15.88
CA SER A 115 -29.00 -15.14 15.35
C SER A 115 -29.70 -13.79 15.38
N THR A 116 -29.47 -13.01 16.43
CA THR A 116 -30.03 -11.65 16.57
C THR A 116 -29.35 -10.68 15.60
N LEU A 117 -28.01 -10.72 15.50
CA LEU A 117 -27.26 -9.91 14.55
C LEU A 117 -27.72 -10.17 13.10
N CYS A 118 -27.79 -11.45 12.72
CA CYS A 118 -28.23 -11.84 11.37
C CYS A 118 -29.66 -11.39 11.06
N ARG A 119 -30.57 -11.52 12.02
CA ARG A 119 -31.97 -11.09 11.86
C ARG A 119 -32.09 -9.59 11.69
N VAL A 120 -31.36 -8.80 12.52
CA VAL A 120 -31.40 -7.32 12.48
C VAL A 120 -30.77 -6.79 11.22
N LEU A 121 -29.72 -7.45 10.72
CA LEU A 121 -29.00 -7.06 9.50
C LEU A 121 -29.56 -7.70 8.23
N GLU A 122 -30.67 -8.43 8.34
CA GLU A 122 -31.37 -9.07 7.22
C GLU A 122 -30.51 -10.06 6.41
N VAL A 123 -29.61 -10.79 7.09
CA VAL A 123 -28.77 -11.82 6.49
C VAL A 123 -29.05 -13.20 7.08
N SER A 124 -28.78 -14.24 6.30
CA SER A 124 -29.00 -15.63 6.75
C SER A 124 -27.93 -16.06 7.76
N ALA A 125 -28.33 -16.56 8.92
CA ALA A 125 -27.42 -17.14 9.90
C ALA A 125 -26.67 -18.36 9.33
N SER A 126 -27.32 -19.21 8.53
CA SER A 126 -26.69 -20.33 7.83
C SER A 126 -25.65 -19.84 6.82
N GLY A 127 -25.95 -18.74 6.11
CA GLY A 127 -25.02 -18.07 5.22
C GLY A 127 -23.79 -17.55 5.94
N TYR A 128 -23.98 -16.95 7.13
CA TYR A 128 -22.87 -16.51 7.98
C TYR A 128 -21.96 -17.67 8.40
N TYR A 129 -22.51 -18.74 8.95
CA TYR A 129 -21.70 -19.89 9.36
C TYR A 129 -21.02 -20.60 8.18
N ALA A 130 -21.66 -20.67 7.02
CA ALA A 130 -21.04 -21.18 5.81
C ALA A 130 -19.88 -20.28 5.35
N TRP A 131 -20.03 -18.97 5.45
CA TRP A 131 -18.98 -18.00 5.15
C TRP A 131 -17.82 -18.09 6.16
N GLU A 132 -18.12 -18.20 7.44
CA GLU A 132 -17.13 -18.29 8.52
C GLU A 132 -16.26 -19.56 8.41
N LYS A 133 -16.89 -20.70 8.05
CA LYS A 133 -16.19 -21.96 7.80
C LYS A 133 -15.42 -21.99 6.47
N ARG A 134 -15.75 -21.07 5.55
CA ARG A 134 -15.12 -21.03 4.23
C ARG A 134 -13.71 -20.43 4.35
N GLY A 135 -12.69 -21.21 4.04
CA GLY A 135 -11.32 -20.73 3.88
C GLY A 135 -11.19 -19.66 2.79
N PRO A 136 -10.02 -19.01 2.67
CA PRO A 136 -9.74 -18.05 1.62
C PRO A 136 -10.03 -18.64 0.24
N SER A 137 -10.63 -17.88 -0.66
CA SER A 137 -10.87 -18.33 -2.04
C SER A 137 -9.54 -18.61 -2.74
N ALA A 138 -9.54 -19.49 -3.75
CA ALA A 138 -8.36 -19.75 -4.57
C ALA A 138 -7.74 -18.47 -5.13
N ARG A 139 -8.58 -17.48 -5.49
CA ARG A 139 -8.13 -16.14 -5.91
C ARG A 139 -7.44 -15.38 -4.78
N ALA A 140 -7.97 -15.42 -3.55
CA ALA A 140 -7.35 -14.75 -2.40
C ALA A 140 -5.99 -15.36 -2.05
N LEU A 141 -5.87 -16.70 -2.12
CA LEU A 141 -4.59 -17.38 -1.95
C LEU A 141 -3.58 -17.00 -3.04
N SER A 142 -4.04 -16.98 -4.29
CA SER A 142 -3.22 -16.55 -5.43
C SER A 142 -2.81 -15.07 -5.33
N ASP A 143 -3.70 -14.19 -4.84
CA ASP A 143 -3.38 -12.77 -4.62
C ASP A 143 -2.39 -12.59 -3.46
N ALA A 144 -2.50 -13.38 -2.40
CA ALA A 144 -1.55 -13.35 -1.28
C ALA A 144 -0.13 -13.80 -1.71
N ALA A 145 -0.04 -14.89 -2.47
CA ALA A 145 1.24 -15.37 -3.01
C ALA A 145 1.86 -14.33 -3.97
N LEU A 146 1.06 -13.76 -4.87
CA LEU A 146 1.51 -12.72 -5.79
C LEU A 146 1.95 -11.45 -5.05
N LEU A 147 1.22 -11.05 -4.00
CA LEU A 147 1.59 -9.89 -3.18
C LEU A 147 2.92 -10.10 -2.44
N ALA A 148 3.18 -11.30 -1.94
CA ALA A 148 4.48 -11.62 -1.34
C ALA A 148 5.62 -11.43 -2.35
N LYS A 149 5.44 -11.89 -3.59
CA LYS A 149 6.41 -11.70 -4.67
C LYS A 149 6.57 -10.23 -5.08
N ILE A 150 5.49 -9.49 -5.17
CA ILE A 150 5.52 -8.03 -5.42
C ILE A 150 6.33 -7.31 -4.33
N ARG A 151 6.16 -7.65 -3.06
CA ARG A 151 6.93 -7.07 -1.94
C ARG A 151 8.41 -7.39 -2.03
N GLU A 152 8.77 -8.63 -2.37
CA GLU A 152 10.15 -9.03 -2.59
C GLU A 152 10.82 -8.20 -3.69
N ILE A 153 10.18 -8.08 -4.86
CA ILE A 153 10.67 -7.27 -5.98
C ILE A 153 10.75 -5.79 -5.59
N HIS A 154 9.75 -5.25 -4.90
CA HIS A 154 9.72 -3.86 -4.46
C HIS A 154 10.87 -3.57 -3.50
N SER A 155 11.13 -4.44 -2.53
CA SER A 155 12.28 -4.33 -1.62
C SER A 155 13.62 -4.42 -2.36
N ARG A 156 13.80 -5.42 -3.23
CA ARG A 156 15.00 -5.58 -4.06
C ARG A 156 15.26 -4.39 -4.97
N SER A 157 14.21 -3.72 -5.43
CA SER A 157 14.30 -2.49 -6.23
C SER A 157 14.43 -1.21 -5.40
N ARG A 158 14.92 -1.31 -4.16
CA ARG A 158 15.12 -0.16 -3.24
C ARG A 158 13.82 0.64 -3.00
N GLU A 159 12.68 -0.02 -3.09
CA GLU A 159 11.34 0.58 -2.96
C GLU A 159 11.04 1.70 -3.99
N THR A 160 11.71 1.65 -5.14
CA THR A 160 11.58 2.68 -6.18
C THR A 160 10.65 2.28 -7.32
N TYR A 161 10.41 0.97 -7.52
CA TYR A 161 9.61 0.51 -8.63
C TYR A 161 8.11 0.71 -8.43
N GLY A 162 7.49 1.38 -9.40
CA GLY A 162 6.03 1.39 -9.56
C GLY A 162 5.53 0.20 -10.38
N THR A 163 4.21 0.12 -10.52
CA THR A 163 3.50 -0.98 -11.22
C THR A 163 4.14 -1.42 -12.55
N PRO A 164 4.59 -0.52 -13.45
CA PRO A 164 5.15 -0.97 -14.74
C PRO A 164 6.42 -1.80 -14.60
N ARG A 165 7.35 -1.38 -13.72
CA ARG A 165 8.62 -2.08 -13.52
C ARG A 165 8.44 -3.36 -12.70
N ILE A 166 7.56 -3.36 -11.69
CA ILE A 166 7.17 -4.57 -10.95
C ILE A 166 6.57 -5.62 -11.90
N HIS A 167 5.70 -5.18 -12.81
CA HIS A 167 5.10 -6.08 -13.81
C HIS A 167 6.17 -6.69 -14.73
N ALA A 168 7.11 -5.88 -15.21
CA ALA A 168 8.21 -6.36 -16.04
C ALA A 168 9.15 -7.35 -15.32
N GLU A 169 9.38 -7.17 -14.00
CA GLU A 169 10.11 -8.14 -13.19
C GLU A 169 9.37 -9.46 -13.07
N LEU A 170 8.07 -9.41 -12.79
CA LEU A 170 7.23 -10.62 -12.71
C LEU A 170 7.24 -11.39 -14.04
N GLU A 171 7.13 -10.68 -15.17
CA GLU A 171 7.23 -11.31 -16.51
C GLU A 171 8.60 -11.95 -16.75
N ALA A 172 9.69 -11.28 -16.35
CA ALA A 172 11.04 -11.84 -16.45
C ALA A 172 11.25 -13.07 -15.58
N GLU A 173 10.53 -13.17 -14.45
CA GLU A 173 10.51 -14.35 -13.57
C GLU A 173 9.48 -15.41 -14.04
N GLY A 174 8.87 -15.25 -15.23
CA GLY A 174 7.90 -16.20 -15.80
C GLY A 174 6.49 -16.10 -15.21
N ILE A 175 6.20 -15.12 -14.36
CA ILE A 175 4.89 -14.95 -13.72
C ILE A 175 3.99 -14.10 -14.61
N ARG A 176 3.07 -14.76 -15.34
CA ARG A 176 2.09 -14.08 -16.19
C ARG A 176 0.93 -13.51 -15.37
N VAL A 177 0.85 -12.20 -15.30
CA VAL A 177 -0.20 -11.46 -14.56
C VAL A 177 -0.55 -10.17 -15.26
N SER A 178 -1.80 -9.71 -15.16
CA SER A 178 -2.17 -8.43 -15.76
C SER A 178 -1.63 -7.24 -14.93
N ARG A 179 -1.16 -6.20 -15.61
CA ARG A 179 -0.69 -4.95 -15.00
C ARG A 179 -1.73 -4.32 -14.05
N LYS A 180 -3.04 -4.45 -14.39
CA LYS A 180 -4.13 -3.97 -13.53
C LYS A 180 -4.18 -4.70 -12.19
N ARG A 181 -3.96 -6.05 -12.18
CA ARG A 181 -3.93 -6.85 -10.95
C ARG A 181 -2.74 -6.47 -10.07
N VAL A 182 -1.55 -6.29 -10.65
CA VAL A 182 -0.36 -5.81 -9.93
C VAL A 182 -0.62 -4.44 -9.31
N GLY A 183 -1.16 -3.48 -10.08
CA GLY A 183 -1.46 -2.13 -9.58
C GLY A 183 -2.50 -2.12 -8.46
N ARG A 184 -3.51 -2.99 -8.51
CA ARG A 184 -4.49 -3.15 -7.44
C ARG A 184 -3.81 -3.66 -6.15
N LEU A 185 -3.05 -4.74 -6.22
CA LEU A 185 -2.37 -5.33 -5.07
C LEU A 185 -1.34 -4.37 -4.44
N MET A 186 -0.58 -3.64 -5.26
CA MET A 186 0.34 -2.61 -4.77
C MET A 186 -0.41 -1.51 -3.99
N ARG A 187 -1.56 -1.04 -4.51
CA ARG A 187 -2.37 -0.01 -3.86
C ARG A 187 -2.95 -0.50 -2.53
N GLU A 188 -3.51 -1.71 -2.50
CA GLU A 188 -4.04 -2.37 -1.30
C GLU A 188 -2.96 -2.54 -0.22
N ALA A 189 -1.72 -2.79 -0.63
CA ALA A 189 -0.57 -2.95 0.26
C ALA A 189 0.16 -1.62 0.59
N GLY A 190 -0.30 -0.48 0.06
CA GLY A 190 0.33 0.83 0.29
C GLY A 190 1.69 1.01 -0.42
N LEU A 191 2.05 0.12 -1.37
CA LEU A 191 3.33 0.17 -2.09
C LEU A 191 3.29 1.23 -3.19
N LYS A 192 4.30 2.11 -3.21
CA LYS A 192 4.42 3.22 -4.17
C LYS A 192 5.80 3.23 -4.79
N GLY A 193 5.88 3.54 -6.08
CA GLY A 193 7.15 3.81 -6.74
C GLY A 193 7.64 5.23 -6.49
N ALA A 194 8.93 5.47 -6.70
CA ALA A 194 9.50 6.81 -6.66
C ALA A 194 8.95 7.67 -7.80
N HIS A 195 8.58 8.90 -7.50
CA HIS A 195 8.07 9.88 -8.46
C HIS A 195 8.94 11.13 -8.48
N ARG A 196 9.21 11.66 -9.67
CA ARG A 196 9.93 12.92 -9.87
C ARG A 196 9.13 14.08 -9.27
N ARG A 197 9.77 14.89 -8.42
CA ARG A 197 9.25 16.20 -8.01
C ARG A 197 9.55 17.21 -9.12
N ARG A 198 8.67 18.19 -9.34
CA ARG A 198 8.96 19.29 -10.28
C ARG A 198 9.98 20.21 -9.61
N ALA A 199 11.15 20.37 -10.22
CA ALA A 199 12.18 21.32 -9.78
C ALA A 199 12.32 22.48 -10.77
N PRO A 200 12.70 23.70 -10.31
CA PRO A 200 13.01 24.83 -11.21
C PRO A 200 14.36 24.66 -11.92
N ARG A 201 14.51 25.31 -13.09
CA ARG A 201 15.71 25.32 -13.91
C ARG A 201 16.78 26.25 -13.38
N THR A 202 18.08 25.86 -13.45
CA THR A 202 19.22 26.61 -12.89
C THR A 202 20.49 26.57 -13.75
N THR A 203 20.45 26.88 -15.06
CA THR A 203 21.68 26.93 -15.88
C THR A 203 22.09 28.36 -16.23
N ILE A 204 23.36 28.74 -15.96
CA ILE A 204 23.98 30.04 -16.30
C ILE A 204 25.12 29.79 -17.27
N ARG A 205 25.17 30.57 -18.36
CA ARG A 205 26.08 30.43 -19.51
C ARG A 205 27.31 31.35 -19.44
N ASN A 206 28.46 30.94 -20.08
CA ASN A 206 29.59 31.82 -20.40
C ASN A 206 29.51 32.28 -21.87
N PRO A 207 29.46 33.60 -22.17
CA PRO A 207 29.26 34.12 -23.53
C PRO A 207 30.50 34.13 -24.44
N GLU A 208 31.72 33.88 -23.93
CA GLU A 208 33.00 34.05 -24.67
C GLU A 208 33.59 32.75 -25.22
N ALA A 209 32.98 31.59 -24.95
CA ALA A 209 33.51 30.30 -25.37
C ALA A 209 33.17 30.00 -26.85
N ARG A 210 34.14 29.46 -27.63
CA ARG A 210 33.88 28.91 -28.97
C ARG A 210 33.54 27.42 -28.84
N PRO A 211 32.27 27.04 -29.04
CA PRO A 211 31.85 25.65 -28.90
C PRO A 211 32.27 24.80 -30.10
N ALA A 212 32.46 23.49 -29.87
CA ALA A 212 32.54 22.51 -30.95
C ALA A 212 31.22 22.43 -31.74
N PRO A 213 31.24 22.02 -33.02
CA PRO A 213 30.06 21.90 -33.84
C PRO A 213 29.08 20.85 -33.25
N ASP A 214 27.79 21.07 -33.37
CA ASP A 214 26.79 20.07 -33.05
C ASP A 214 26.78 18.96 -34.11
N LEU A 215 27.28 17.77 -33.74
CA LEU A 215 27.32 16.58 -34.60
C LEU A 215 26.12 15.68 -34.42
N VAL A 216 25.28 15.94 -33.41
CA VAL A 216 24.17 15.06 -33.00
C VAL A 216 22.85 15.50 -33.62
N GLN A 217 22.65 16.80 -33.88
CA GLN A 217 21.46 17.37 -34.51
C GLN A 217 20.15 16.84 -33.93
N ARG A 218 20.09 16.65 -32.60
CA ARG A 218 18.96 16.07 -31.86
C ARG A 218 18.69 14.58 -32.10
N GLU A 219 19.50 13.86 -32.87
CA GLU A 219 19.40 12.41 -33.01
C GLU A 219 20.20 11.68 -31.93
N PHE A 220 19.64 11.60 -30.73
CA PHE A 220 20.24 10.86 -29.60
C PHE A 220 20.00 9.34 -29.68
N ARG A 221 19.83 8.79 -30.87
CA ARG A 221 19.76 7.35 -31.11
C ARG A 221 21.07 6.87 -31.71
N ALA A 222 21.81 6.08 -30.96
CA ALA A 222 22.99 5.39 -31.46
C ALA A 222 22.57 3.99 -31.96
N GLU A 223 23.15 3.55 -33.08
CA GLU A 223 22.87 2.23 -33.66
C GLU A 223 23.60 1.10 -32.91
N GLY A 224 24.60 1.45 -32.09
CA GLY A 224 25.37 0.51 -31.29
C GLY A 224 26.09 1.19 -30.11
N PRO A 225 26.65 0.38 -29.21
CA PRO A 225 27.42 0.91 -28.09
C PRO A 225 28.65 1.67 -28.52
N ASN A 226 29.08 2.67 -27.73
CA ASN A 226 30.25 3.47 -27.95
C ASN A 226 30.26 4.29 -29.28
N ARG A 227 29.11 4.60 -29.85
CA ARG A 227 28.99 5.52 -30.99
C ARG A 227 28.77 6.96 -30.54
N LEU A 228 27.92 7.11 -29.52
CA LEU A 228 27.58 8.41 -28.95
C LEU A 228 27.58 8.32 -27.44
N TRP A 229 28.41 9.13 -26.81
CA TRP A 229 28.37 9.37 -25.37
C TRP A 229 27.79 10.74 -25.08
N VAL A 230 26.96 10.86 -24.07
CA VAL A 230 26.44 12.12 -23.55
C VAL A 230 26.95 12.36 -22.16
N ALA A 231 27.38 13.58 -21.87
CA ALA A 231 28.01 13.92 -20.62
C ALA A 231 27.44 15.19 -20.01
N ASP A 232 27.42 15.24 -18.69
CA ASP A 232 26.95 16.40 -17.95
C ASP A 232 27.44 16.35 -16.49
N ILE A 233 27.27 17.47 -15.79
CA ILE A 233 27.64 17.63 -14.39
C ILE A 233 26.43 17.99 -13.57
N THR A 234 26.30 17.33 -12.40
CA THR A 234 25.32 17.71 -11.38
C THR A 234 26.02 17.92 -10.03
N TYR A 235 25.29 18.46 -9.07
CA TYR A 235 25.76 18.61 -7.70
C TYR A 235 24.86 17.87 -6.71
N VAL A 236 25.47 17.33 -5.68
CA VAL A 236 24.79 16.60 -4.59
C VAL A 236 25.03 17.36 -3.29
N PRO A 237 23.98 17.83 -2.61
CA PRO A 237 24.12 18.56 -1.35
C PRO A 237 24.54 17.62 -0.23
N THR A 238 25.53 18.04 0.57
CA THR A 238 25.92 17.41 1.83
C THR A 238 26.09 18.47 2.91
N TRP A 239 26.15 18.08 4.17
CA TRP A 239 26.40 19.05 5.25
C TRP A 239 27.81 19.67 5.17
N GLU A 240 28.76 19.00 4.53
CA GLU A 240 30.11 19.53 4.25
C GLU A 240 30.16 20.45 3.02
N GLY A 241 29.02 20.71 2.36
CA GLY A 241 28.91 21.44 1.10
C GLY A 241 28.68 20.53 -0.10
N PHE A 242 28.72 21.09 -1.30
CA PHE A 242 28.40 20.35 -2.51
C PHE A 242 29.49 19.31 -2.87
N LEU A 243 29.02 18.16 -3.34
CA LEU A 243 29.81 17.18 -4.08
C LEU A 243 29.36 17.25 -5.54
N TYR A 244 30.26 17.51 -6.46
CA TYR A 244 30.00 17.56 -7.89
C TYR A 244 30.22 16.18 -8.49
N LEU A 245 29.32 15.78 -9.37
CA LEU A 245 29.33 14.50 -10.07
C LEU A 245 29.31 14.79 -11.59
N ALA A 246 30.39 14.43 -12.29
CA ALA A 246 30.39 14.33 -13.75
C ALA A 246 30.08 12.91 -14.16
N VAL A 247 29.26 12.75 -15.22
CA VAL A 247 28.88 11.45 -15.77
C VAL A 247 29.08 11.42 -17.27
N VAL A 248 29.41 10.25 -17.80
CA VAL A 248 29.40 9.91 -19.22
C VAL A 248 28.46 8.73 -19.42
N LEU A 249 27.42 8.91 -20.19
CA LEU A 249 26.42 7.88 -20.52
C LEU A 249 26.57 7.45 -21.98
N ASP A 250 26.50 6.17 -22.23
CA ASP A 250 26.35 5.62 -23.57
C ASP A 250 24.89 5.79 -24.04
N ALA A 251 24.69 6.48 -25.16
CA ALA A 251 23.37 6.82 -25.66
C ALA A 251 22.59 5.60 -26.14
N PHE A 252 23.26 4.54 -26.57
CA PHE A 252 22.63 3.30 -26.99
C PHE A 252 21.97 2.55 -25.83
N SER A 253 22.75 2.36 -24.77
CA SER A 253 22.36 1.49 -23.64
C SER A 253 21.88 2.25 -22.40
N ARG A 254 22.08 3.58 -22.36
CA ARG A 254 21.91 4.43 -21.17
C ARG A 254 22.82 4.02 -20.01
N ARG A 255 23.89 3.27 -20.30
CA ARG A 255 24.87 2.86 -19.31
C ARG A 255 25.75 4.02 -18.91
N VAL A 256 25.94 4.23 -17.62
CA VAL A 256 27.00 5.13 -17.12
C VAL A 256 28.32 4.43 -17.33
N VAL A 257 29.09 4.88 -18.32
CA VAL A 257 30.36 4.27 -18.71
C VAL A 257 31.57 4.93 -18.03
N GLY A 258 31.43 6.21 -17.65
CA GLY A 258 32.40 6.94 -16.87
C GLY A 258 31.74 7.91 -15.90
N TRP A 259 32.40 8.14 -14.78
CA TRP A 259 31.95 9.11 -13.78
C TRP A 259 33.09 9.52 -12.87
N SER A 260 33.02 10.74 -12.35
CA SER A 260 33.99 11.27 -11.36
C SER A 260 33.26 12.17 -10.37
N MET A 261 33.82 12.30 -9.16
CA MET A 261 33.26 13.13 -8.11
C MET A 261 34.32 13.97 -7.44
N ALA A 262 34.10 15.29 -7.32
CA ALA A 262 34.98 16.22 -6.64
C ALA A 262 34.24 17.25 -5.80
N CYS A 263 34.97 17.94 -4.91
CA CYS A 263 34.44 19.09 -4.17
C CYS A 263 34.55 20.42 -4.96
N HIS A 264 34.89 20.35 -6.24
CA HIS A 264 35.11 21.51 -7.13
C HIS A 264 34.66 21.23 -8.56
N LEU A 265 34.37 22.29 -9.33
CA LEU A 265 33.96 22.25 -10.74
C LEU A 265 35.15 22.55 -11.70
N ARG A 266 36.32 22.01 -11.44
CA ARG A 266 37.49 22.17 -12.34
C ARG A 266 37.43 21.17 -13.48
N THR A 267 38.12 21.48 -14.61
CA THR A 267 38.19 20.60 -15.79
C THR A 267 38.66 19.18 -15.49
N VAL A 268 39.52 18.98 -14.46
CA VAL A 268 39.91 17.64 -13.99
C VAL A 268 38.72 16.72 -13.69
N LEU A 269 37.64 17.25 -13.18
CA LEU A 269 36.44 16.46 -12.88
C LEU A 269 35.88 15.76 -14.13
N VAL A 270 35.77 16.46 -15.26
CA VAL A 270 35.27 15.89 -16.52
C VAL A 270 36.34 15.04 -17.23
N LEU A 271 37.61 15.37 -17.08
CA LEU A 271 38.73 14.55 -17.59
C LEU A 271 38.76 13.18 -16.92
N ASP A 272 38.67 13.12 -15.60
CA ASP A 272 38.63 11.85 -14.85
C ASP A 272 37.45 10.99 -15.26
N ALA A 273 36.26 11.60 -15.50
CA ALA A 273 35.05 10.87 -15.96
C ALA A 273 35.26 10.33 -17.40
N LEU A 274 35.84 11.13 -18.29
CA LEU A 274 36.21 10.72 -19.66
C LEU A 274 37.26 9.60 -19.65
N ASP A 275 38.30 9.72 -18.86
CA ASP A 275 39.37 8.74 -18.76
C ASP A 275 38.85 7.40 -18.24
N MET A 276 37.97 7.41 -17.26
CA MET A 276 37.28 6.20 -16.81
C MET A 276 36.47 5.55 -17.94
N ALA A 277 35.72 6.34 -18.72
CA ALA A 277 34.97 5.83 -19.86
C ALA A 277 35.87 5.21 -20.93
N LEU A 278 36.97 5.90 -21.29
CA LEU A 278 37.94 5.42 -22.24
C LEU A 278 38.62 4.13 -21.80
N LEU A 279 39.01 4.04 -20.55
CA LEU A 279 39.64 2.84 -19.99
C LEU A 279 38.72 1.62 -20.01
N ARG A 280 37.46 1.84 -19.68
CA ARG A 280 36.47 0.77 -19.59
C ARG A 280 35.96 0.30 -20.95
N ARG A 281 35.82 1.22 -21.90
CA ARG A 281 35.11 0.96 -23.16
C ARG A 281 36.05 0.81 -24.38
N ARG A 282 37.21 1.45 -24.33
CA ARG A 282 38.21 1.48 -25.45
C ARG A 282 37.52 1.71 -26.79
N PRO A 283 36.77 2.82 -26.96
CA PRO A 283 35.98 3.06 -28.15
C PRO A 283 36.87 3.33 -29.36
N PHE A 284 36.29 3.04 -30.53
CA PHE A 284 36.87 3.52 -31.79
C PHE A 284 35.91 4.60 -32.34
N GLU A 285 36.38 5.85 -32.52
CA GLU A 285 35.67 7.00 -33.07
C GLU A 285 34.29 7.30 -32.37
N VAL A 286 34.31 7.49 -31.06
CA VAL A 286 33.10 7.88 -30.30
C VAL A 286 32.87 9.39 -30.38
N ILE A 287 31.62 9.80 -30.54
CA ILE A 287 31.20 11.20 -30.36
C ILE A 287 30.92 11.43 -28.88
N HIS A 288 31.55 12.43 -28.25
CA HIS A 288 31.28 12.87 -26.89
C HIS A 288 30.48 14.17 -26.94
N HIS A 289 29.21 14.11 -26.63
CA HIS A 289 28.30 15.25 -26.64
C HIS A 289 28.09 15.78 -25.23
N SER A 290 28.22 17.11 -25.05
CA SER A 290 28.03 17.80 -23.77
C SER A 290 27.36 19.16 -23.98
N ASP A 291 27.02 19.82 -22.88
CA ASP A 291 26.68 21.22 -22.90
C ASP A 291 27.93 22.09 -23.17
N GLN A 292 27.72 23.42 -23.35
CA GLN A 292 28.80 24.39 -23.54
C GLN A 292 29.41 24.86 -22.22
N GLY A 293 29.48 24.01 -21.21
CA GLY A 293 30.13 24.31 -19.92
C GLY A 293 31.61 24.61 -20.09
N SER A 294 32.14 25.51 -19.25
CA SER A 294 33.56 25.93 -19.31
C SER A 294 34.54 24.77 -19.14
N GLN A 295 34.15 23.69 -18.52
CA GLN A 295 34.93 22.46 -18.34
C GLN A 295 35.15 21.74 -19.66
N TYR A 296 34.08 21.60 -20.46
CA TYR A 296 34.09 20.91 -21.76
C TYR A 296 34.72 21.76 -22.90
N THR A 297 34.63 23.10 -22.78
CA THR A 297 35.25 24.02 -23.75
C THR A 297 36.74 24.32 -23.44
N SER A 298 37.31 23.72 -22.40
CA SER A 298 38.71 23.94 -22.02
C SER A 298 39.67 23.29 -23.01
N TYR A 299 40.86 23.94 -23.20
CA TYR A 299 41.91 23.40 -24.03
C TYR A 299 42.36 21.99 -23.59
N ALA A 300 42.47 21.76 -22.28
CA ALA A 300 42.86 20.45 -21.74
C ALA A 300 41.87 19.34 -22.11
N PHE A 301 40.56 19.63 -22.12
CA PHE A 301 39.55 18.66 -22.52
C PHE A 301 39.60 18.36 -24.03
N GLY A 302 39.67 19.38 -24.86
CA GLY A 302 39.84 19.24 -26.32
C GLY A 302 41.08 18.42 -26.67
N LYS A 303 42.24 18.76 -26.10
CA LYS A 303 43.50 18.02 -26.29
C LYS A 303 43.35 16.53 -25.90
N ARG A 304 42.71 16.25 -24.77
CA ARG A 304 42.48 14.86 -24.32
C ARG A 304 41.55 14.08 -25.26
N CYS A 305 40.53 14.73 -25.80
CA CYS A 305 39.68 14.12 -26.83
C CYS A 305 40.46 13.77 -28.08
N ASP A 306 41.28 14.70 -28.60
CA ASP A 306 42.12 14.47 -29.77
C ASP A 306 43.10 13.31 -29.59
N GLU A 307 43.79 13.25 -28.43
CA GLU A 307 44.70 12.17 -28.07
C GLU A 307 44.02 10.79 -28.01
N ALA A 308 42.73 10.78 -27.64
CA ALA A 308 41.94 9.55 -27.48
C ALA A 308 41.13 9.16 -28.72
N GLY A 309 41.15 9.95 -29.80
CA GLY A 309 40.31 9.75 -30.98
C GLY A 309 38.83 9.97 -30.70
N VAL A 310 38.47 10.77 -29.66
CA VAL A 310 37.11 11.16 -29.31
C VAL A 310 36.74 12.42 -30.08
N ARG A 311 35.56 12.41 -30.69
CA ARG A 311 35.05 13.59 -31.43
C ARG A 311 34.15 14.43 -30.50
N PRO A 312 34.61 15.61 -30.04
CA PRO A 312 33.77 16.46 -29.21
C PRO A 312 32.61 17.03 -30.02
N SER A 313 31.42 17.06 -29.42
CA SER A 313 30.20 17.69 -29.95
C SER A 313 29.53 18.48 -28.85
N MET A 314 28.98 19.64 -29.17
CA MET A 314 28.33 20.51 -28.21
C MET A 314 26.98 20.94 -28.77
N GLY A 315 25.98 20.87 -27.92
CA GLY A 315 24.63 21.31 -28.27
C GLY A 315 24.51 22.79 -28.57
N SER A 316 23.43 23.19 -29.19
CA SER A 316 23.11 24.58 -29.45
C SER A 316 22.74 25.31 -28.16
N VAL A 317 22.98 26.63 -28.19
CA VAL A 317 22.79 27.47 -27.00
C VAL A 317 21.34 27.53 -26.54
N GLY A 318 21.08 27.05 -25.32
CA GLY A 318 19.77 27.20 -24.69
C GLY A 318 18.75 26.14 -25.09
N ASP A 319 19.15 25.10 -25.82
CA ASP A 319 18.26 24.00 -26.18
C ASP A 319 18.23 22.93 -25.07
N CYS A 320 17.08 22.80 -24.45
CA CYS A 320 16.86 21.84 -23.37
C CYS A 320 16.81 20.38 -23.85
N TYR A 321 16.81 20.13 -25.14
CA TYR A 321 16.73 18.79 -25.69
C TYR A 321 18.10 18.13 -25.86
N ASP A 322 19.15 18.95 -25.88
CA ASP A 322 20.53 18.51 -26.18
C ASP A 322 21.12 17.62 -25.09
N ASN A 323 20.56 17.61 -23.88
CA ASN A 323 21.04 16.77 -22.77
C ASN A 323 19.95 15.98 -22.02
N ALA A 324 18.79 15.76 -22.68
CA ALA A 324 17.64 15.09 -22.08
C ALA A 324 17.96 13.70 -21.46
N MET A 325 19.02 13.03 -21.96
CA MET A 325 19.43 11.72 -21.45
C MET A 325 20.16 11.84 -20.11
N CYS A 326 21.09 12.79 -19.97
CA CYS A 326 21.74 13.08 -18.68
C CYS A 326 20.73 13.65 -17.68
N GLU A 327 19.84 14.55 -18.10
CA GLU A 327 18.74 15.04 -17.25
C GLU A 327 17.85 13.90 -16.74
N SER A 328 17.54 12.92 -17.59
CA SER A 328 16.76 11.74 -17.19
C SER A 328 17.51 10.87 -16.18
N PHE A 329 18.84 10.74 -16.33
CA PHE A 329 19.68 10.04 -15.36
C PHE A 329 19.72 10.79 -14.02
N PHE A 330 19.98 12.09 -14.04
CA PHE A 330 20.03 12.90 -12.81
C PHE A 330 18.68 12.92 -12.08
N ALA A 331 17.58 13.08 -12.80
CA ALA A 331 16.26 12.96 -12.20
C ALA A 331 16.02 11.59 -11.57
N THR A 332 16.59 10.53 -12.13
CA THR A 332 16.54 9.19 -11.55
C THR A 332 17.38 9.11 -10.27
N LEU A 333 18.60 9.64 -10.31
CA LEU A 333 19.50 9.69 -9.15
C LEU A 333 18.89 10.51 -8.01
N GLU A 334 18.28 11.65 -8.33
CA GLU A 334 17.56 12.49 -7.36
C GLU A 334 16.40 11.71 -6.71
N CYS A 335 15.45 11.21 -7.51
CA CYS A 335 14.25 10.56 -7.00
C CYS A 335 14.54 9.24 -6.26
N GLU A 336 15.52 8.47 -6.73
CA GLU A 336 15.75 7.11 -6.24
C GLU A 336 16.83 7.06 -5.16
N LEU A 337 17.67 8.10 -5.03
CA LEU A 337 18.74 8.16 -4.03
C LEU A 337 18.75 9.46 -3.22
N ILE A 338 18.92 10.63 -3.86
CA ILE A 338 19.25 11.89 -3.16
C ILE A 338 18.07 12.37 -2.33
N ASP A 339 16.86 12.41 -2.88
CA ASP A 339 15.63 12.83 -2.16
C ASP A 339 15.22 11.90 -1.02
N ARG A 340 15.81 10.73 -0.96
CA ARG A 340 15.49 9.68 0.03
C ARG A 340 16.50 9.57 1.16
N ARG A 341 17.63 10.31 1.06
CA ARG A 341 18.73 10.28 2.04
C ARG A 341 19.30 11.68 2.25
N THR A 342 19.73 11.94 3.47
CA THR A 342 20.51 13.14 3.80
C THR A 342 21.94 12.71 4.03
N PHE A 343 22.89 13.30 3.30
CA PHE A 343 24.31 12.97 3.41
C PHE A 343 25.00 13.95 4.38
N ARG A 344 25.66 13.39 5.40
CA ARG A 344 26.43 14.21 6.35
C ARG A 344 27.77 14.60 5.76
N THR A 345 28.44 13.68 5.08
CA THR A 345 29.77 13.89 4.50
C THR A 345 29.77 13.64 2.99
N ARG A 346 30.73 14.24 2.32
CA ARG A 346 31.00 13.97 0.89
C ARG A 346 31.43 12.52 0.67
N ALA A 347 32.13 11.91 1.63
CA ALA A 347 32.52 10.51 1.57
C ALA A 347 31.32 9.57 1.58
N GLU A 348 30.32 9.84 2.45
CA GLU A 348 29.05 9.09 2.47
C GLU A 348 28.29 9.21 1.14
N ALA A 349 28.20 10.42 0.59
CA ALA A 349 27.56 10.65 -0.70
C ALA A 349 28.29 9.90 -1.84
N ARG A 350 29.64 9.91 -1.86
CA ARG A 350 30.43 9.15 -2.85
C ARG A 350 30.13 7.67 -2.83
N MET A 351 30.13 7.05 -1.66
CA MET A 351 29.84 5.62 -1.53
C MET A 351 28.42 5.29 -2.00
N ALA A 352 27.44 6.08 -1.61
CA ALA A 352 26.05 5.87 -2.00
C ALA A 352 25.84 6.02 -3.53
N ILE A 353 26.49 7.00 -4.16
CA ILE A 353 26.43 7.20 -5.61
C ILE A 353 27.17 6.06 -6.35
N PHE A 354 28.32 5.64 -5.85
CA PHE A 354 29.04 4.48 -6.38
C PHE A 354 28.14 3.22 -6.37
N GLU A 355 27.56 2.89 -5.22
CA GLU A 355 26.63 1.75 -5.11
C GLU A 355 25.40 1.91 -5.99
N PHE A 356 24.93 3.14 -6.18
CA PHE A 356 23.79 3.40 -7.06
C PHE A 356 24.15 3.13 -8.50
N ILE A 357 25.27 3.65 -9.00
CA ILE A 357 25.67 3.50 -10.41
C ILE A 357 26.10 2.06 -10.71
N GLU A 358 27.04 1.51 -9.94
CA GLU A 358 27.70 0.24 -10.27
C GLU A 358 26.91 -0.96 -9.72
N GLY A 359 26.30 -0.82 -8.55
CA GLY A 359 25.56 -1.93 -7.92
C GLY A 359 24.09 -2.01 -8.32
N TRP A 360 23.48 -0.91 -8.80
CA TRP A 360 22.07 -0.88 -9.08
C TRP A 360 21.71 -0.38 -10.48
N TYR A 361 22.07 0.86 -10.84
CA TYR A 361 21.62 1.49 -12.08
C TYR A 361 22.09 0.72 -13.32
N ASN A 362 23.37 0.48 -13.45
CA ASN A 362 23.94 -0.23 -14.61
C ASN A 362 23.49 -1.70 -14.69
N PRO A 363 23.61 -2.52 -13.61
CA PRO A 363 23.35 -3.95 -13.72
C PRO A 363 21.87 -4.35 -13.63
N SER A 364 21.07 -3.59 -12.89
CA SER A 364 19.77 -4.09 -12.46
C SER A 364 18.57 -3.18 -12.78
N ARG A 365 18.78 -1.86 -12.85
CA ARG A 365 17.66 -0.93 -12.98
C ARG A 365 17.02 -0.99 -14.35
N ARG A 366 15.70 -1.31 -14.38
CA ARG A 366 14.93 -1.40 -15.62
C ARG A 366 14.57 -0.04 -16.21
N HIS A 367 14.72 0.09 -17.52
CA HIS A 367 14.42 1.29 -18.30
C HIS A 367 13.31 1.04 -19.29
N SER A 368 12.23 1.82 -19.25
CA SER A 368 11.12 1.71 -20.20
C SER A 368 11.55 1.95 -21.66
N GLY A 369 12.50 2.87 -21.88
CA GLY A 369 13.05 3.15 -23.21
C GLY A 369 13.99 2.05 -23.75
N LEU A 370 14.35 1.06 -22.94
CA LEU A 370 15.13 -0.12 -23.31
C LEU A 370 14.30 -1.41 -23.23
N GLY A 371 12.98 -1.31 -23.41
CA GLY A 371 12.10 -2.47 -23.31
C GLY A 371 12.11 -3.13 -21.93
N TYR A 372 12.29 -2.33 -20.88
CA TYR A 372 12.45 -2.79 -19.49
C TYR A 372 13.67 -3.67 -19.23
N CYS A 373 14.71 -3.58 -20.06
CA CYS A 373 16.04 -4.12 -19.73
C CYS A 373 16.82 -3.16 -18.84
N SER A 374 17.79 -3.68 -18.08
CA SER A 374 18.85 -2.85 -17.50
C SER A 374 19.85 -2.45 -18.57
N PRO A 375 20.69 -1.40 -18.35
CA PRO A 375 21.74 -1.00 -19.29
C PRO A 375 22.66 -2.15 -19.70
N LEU A 376 23.16 -2.92 -18.74
CA LEU A 376 24.02 -4.07 -19.00
C LEU A 376 23.30 -5.21 -19.72
N GLU A 377 22.06 -5.50 -19.33
CA GLU A 377 21.25 -6.52 -19.99
C GLU A 377 20.96 -6.12 -21.44
N TYR A 378 20.67 -4.85 -21.69
CA TYR A 378 20.41 -4.34 -23.03
C TYR A 378 21.66 -4.49 -23.94
N GLU A 379 22.85 -4.12 -23.47
CA GLU A 379 24.10 -4.32 -24.21
C GLU A 379 24.33 -5.80 -24.54
N ARG A 380 24.19 -6.70 -23.56
CA ARG A 380 24.37 -8.15 -23.78
C ARG A 380 23.45 -8.70 -24.87
N ARG A 381 22.16 -8.33 -24.83
CA ARG A 381 21.20 -8.79 -25.83
C ARG A 381 21.49 -8.33 -27.27
N HIS A 382 22.23 -7.24 -27.42
CA HIS A 382 22.56 -6.70 -28.73
C HIS A 382 24.03 -6.96 -29.14
N GLN A 383 24.84 -7.54 -28.27
CA GLN A 383 26.18 -8.01 -28.64
C GLN A 383 26.14 -9.30 -29.49
N ASP A 384 25.09 -10.11 -29.35
CA ASP A 384 24.91 -11.36 -30.09
C ASP A 384 24.32 -11.14 -31.50
N VAL A 385 24.07 -9.89 -31.91
CA VAL A 385 23.44 -9.54 -33.19
C VAL A 385 24.42 -8.77 -34.11
N ALA A 386 25.61 -8.43 -33.63
CA ALA A 386 26.67 -7.78 -34.35
C ALA A 386 27.84 -8.74 -34.60
#